data_7eea7905c815679c2c047993a9df4e40
#
_entry.id   7eea7905c815679c2c047993a9df4e40
#
_cell.length_a   1.000
_cell.length_b   1.000
_cell.length_c   1.000
_cell.angle_alpha   90.00
_cell.angle_beta   90.00
_cell.angle_gamma   90.00
#
_symmetry.space_group_name_H-M   'P 1'
#
loop_
_entity.id
_entity.type
_entity.pdbx_description
1 polymer ?
#
loop_
_entity_poly.entity_id
_entity_poly.type
_entity_poly.pdbx_seq_one_letter_code
_entity_poly.pdbx_strand_id
1 'polypeptide(L)'
;MTNSKQKGKRGELEIAKILKKYGYNCRRSVQYNGRAPEGAADIVGLPGVHAEVKRVQSGFSAIQNAMAQAIRDSADTAETPVVFHRQNRSPWLVTMRLEDWLAMYGVAEMEGENAEKK
;
A
#
# COMPACT_ATOMS: atom_id res chain seq x y z
N MET A 1 -10.40 -12.35 -22.06
CA MET A 1 -10.78 -11.88 -20.70
C MET A 1 -9.61 -11.96 -19.75
N THR A 2 -9.34 -10.88 -19.05
CA THR A 2 -8.26 -10.86 -18.06
C THR A 2 -8.74 -11.55 -16.80
N ASN A 3 -8.00 -12.56 -16.35
CA ASN A 3 -8.28 -13.22 -15.08
C ASN A 3 -7.96 -12.23 -13.93
N SER A 4 -8.94 -11.93 -13.09
CA SER A 4 -8.80 -10.95 -11.99
C SER A 4 -7.71 -11.35 -10.99
N LYS A 5 -7.51 -12.65 -10.74
CA LYS A 5 -6.42 -13.15 -9.88
C LYS A 5 -5.06 -12.81 -10.47
N GLN A 6 -4.88 -13.02 -11.77
CA GLN A 6 -3.61 -12.70 -12.45
C GLN A 6 -3.37 -11.21 -12.49
N LYS A 7 -4.41 -10.42 -12.70
CA LYS A 7 -4.30 -8.95 -12.70
C LYS A 7 -3.87 -8.44 -11.32
N GLY A 8 -4.45 -8.98 -10.26
CA GLY A 8 -4.06 -8.66 -8.88
C GLY A 8 -2.61 -9.04 -8.60
N LYS A 9 -2.21 -10.25 -8.99
CA LYS A 9 -0.84 -10.73 -8.82
C LYS A 9 0.17 -9.83 -9.55
N ARG A 10 -0.15 -9.43 -10.79
CA ARG A 10 0.72 -8.53 -11.55
C ARG A 10 0.89 -7.18 -10.87
N GLY A 11 -0.21 -6.63 -10.33
CA GLY A 11 -0.15 -5.37 -9.60
C GLY A 11 0.74 -5.46 -8.38
N GLU A 12 0.60 -6.51 -7.60
CA GLU A 12 1.43 -6.74 -6.42
C GLU A 12 2.92 -6.89 -6.78
N LEU A 13 3.22 -7.66 -7.83
CA LEU A 13 4.59 -7.85 -8.30
C LEU A 13 5.18 -6.54 -8.83
N GLU A 14 4.38 -5.76 -9.55
CA GLU A 14 4.79 -4.48 -10.11
C GLU A 14 5.16 -3.49 -9.00
N ILE A 15 4.32 -3.36 -7.98
CA ILE A 15 4.58 -2.50 -6.82
C ILE A 15 5.81 -2.97 -6.05
N ALA A 16 5.94 -4.27 -5.79
CA ALA A 16 7.10 -4.81 -5.09
C ALA A 16 8.40 -4.47 -5.84
N LYS A 17 8.38 -4.59 -7.16
CA LYS A 17 9.53 -4.25 -8.00
C LYS A 17 9.89 -2.76 -7.91
N ILE A 18 8.88 -1.89 -7.96
CA ILE A 18 9.09 -0.45 -7.84
C ILE A 18 9.70 -0.11 -6.49
N LEU A 19 9.14 -0.65 -5.40
CA LEU A 19 9.63 -0.37 -4.05
C LEU A 19 11.06 -0.88 -3.85
N LYS A 20 11.42 -2.00 -4.47
CA LYS A 20 12.81 -2.50 -4.44
C LYS A 20 13.78 -1.51 -5.08
N LYS A 21 13.37 -0.84 -6.14
CA LYS A 21 14.20 0.19 -6.79
C LYS A 21 14.53 1.35 -5.85
N TYR A 22 13.65 1.61 -4.89
CA TYR A 22 13.84 2.66 -3.89
C TYR A 22 14.52 2.16 -2.61
N GLY A 23 14.97 0.91 -2.60
CA GLY A 23 15.75 0.37 -1.50
C GLY A 23 14.99 -0.45 -0.47
N TYR A 24 13.70 -0.72 -0.72
CA TYR A 24 12.87 -1.49 0.21
C TYR A 24 12.80 -2.95 -0.23
N ASN A 25 13.11 -3.87 0.67
CA ASN A 25 13.09 -5.30 0.37
C ASN A 25 11.66 -5.86 0.44
N CYS A 26 10.83 -5.41 -0.48
CA CYS A 26 9.41 -5.74 -0.53
C CYS A 26 9.14 -6.97 -1.39
N ARG A 27 8.08 -7.70 -1.02
CA ARG A 27 7.61 -8.86 -1.75
C ARG A 27 6.11 -9.04 -1.54
N ARG A 28 5.48 -9.84 -2.40
CA ARG A 28 4.10 -10.24 -2.21
C ARG A 28 3.99 -11.10 -0.95
N SER A 29 2.86 -10.99 -0.26
CA SER A 29 2.54 -11.89 0.84
C SER A 29 2.47 -13.32 0.34
N VAL A 30 3.08 -14.26 1.09
CA VAL A 30 3.05 -15.69 0.73
C VAL A 30 1.67 -16.27 1.02
N GLN A 31 1.14 -17.03 0.06
CA GLN A 31 -0.14 -17.70 0.20
C GLN A 31 0.09 -19.22 0.32
N TYR A 32 -0.55 -19.81 1.32
CA TYR A 32 -0.57 -21.26 1.50
C TYR A 32 -1.96 -21.77 1.15
N ASN A 33 -2.02 -22.80 0.30
CA ASN A 33 -3.29 -23.36 -0.18
C ASN A 33 -4.21 -22.31 -0.79
N GLY A 34 -3.62 -21.34 -1.51
CA GLY A 34 -4.36 -20.28 -2.16
C GLY A 34 -4.87 -19.18 -1.24
N ARG A 35 -4.45 -19.17 0.02
CA ARG A 35 -4.88 -18.15 0.99
C ARG A 35 -3.68 -17.49 1.67
N ALA A 36 -3.74 -16.17 1.79
CA ALA A 36 -2.83 -15.43 2.64
C ALA A 36 -3.26 -15.58 4.10
N PRO A 37 -2.34 -15.45 5.06
CA PRO A 37 -2.74 -15.37 6.47
C PRO A 37 -3.78 -14.28 6.67
N GLU A 38 -4.74 -14.53 7.58
CA GLU A 38 -5.77 -13.55 7.88
C GLU A 38 -5.14 -12.24 8.35
N GLY A 39 -5.62 -11.12 7.80
CA GLY A 39 -5.10 -9.80 8.13
C GLY A 39 -3.77 -9.45 7.49
N ALA A 40 -3.22 -10.32 6.63
CA ALA A 40 -1.94 -10.05 5.98
C ALA A 40 -2.10 -8.99 4.89
N ALA A 41 -1.14 -8.06 4.82
CA ALA A 41 -1.07 -7.08 3.74
C ALA A 41 -0.69 -7.77 2.42
N ASP A 42 -1.08 -7.18 1.30
CA ASP A 42 -0.70 -7.68 -0.03
C ASP A 42 0.81 -7.60 -0.26
N ILE A 43 1.45 -6.58 0.30
CA ILE A 43 2.91 -6.37 0.21
C ILE A 43 3.49 -6.41 1.61
N VAL A 44 4.58 -7.16 1.78
CA VAL A 44 5.35 -7.21 3.02
C VAL A 44 6.75 -6.68 2.77
N GLY A 45 7.42 -6.22 3.84
CA GLY A 45 8.78 -5.67 3.75
C GLY A 45 8.83 -4.16 3.66
N LEU A 46 7.71 -3.46 3.77
CA LEU A 46 7.66 -2.00 3.81
C LEU A 46 7.43 -1.59 5.27
N PRO A 47 8.47 -1.06 5.96
CA PRO A 47 8.37 -0.79 7.39
C PRO A 47 7.26 0.21 7.74
N GLY A 48 6.47 -0.13 8.74
CA GLY A 48 5.43 0.75 9.29
C GLY A 48 4.20 0.93 8.41
N VAL A 49 4.08 0.17 7.33
CA VAL A 49 2.98 0.32 6.36
C VAL A 49 2.27 -1.02 6.15
N HIS A 50 0.95 -0.98 6.25
CA HIS A 50 0.08 -2.09 5.85
C HIS A 50 -0.47 -1.77 4.46
N ALA A 51 0.07 -2.39 3.42
CA ALA A 51 -0.21 -2.03 2.04
C ALA A 51 -1.12 -3.04 1.34
N GLU A 52 -2.26 -2.55 0.87
CA GLU A 52 -3.12 -3.26 -0.07
C GLU A 52 -2.84 -2.75 -1.48
N VAL A 53 -2.99 -3.60 -2.48
CA VAL A 53 -2.71 -3.26 -3.88
C VAL A 53 -3.96 -3.54 -4.71
N LYS A 54 -4.38 -2.55 -5.52
CA LYS A 54 -5.53 -2.69 -6.40
C LYS A 54 -5.22 -2.21 -7.82
N ARG A 55 -5.52 -3.06 -8.79
CA ARG A 55 -5.64 -2.67 -10.18
C ARG A 55 -7.12 -2.46 -10.44
N VAL A 56 -7.50 -1.23 -10.75
CA VAL A 56 -8.92 -0.86 -10.93
C VAL A 56 -9.21 -0.55 -12.40
N GLN A 57 -10.45 -0.81 -12.82
CA GLN A 57 -10.88 -0.47 -14.18
C GLN A 57 -11.49 0.93 -14.20
N SER A 58 -12.38 1.21 -13.26
CA SER A 58 -13.03 2.52 -13.16
C SER A 58 -13.66 2.67 -11.79
N GLY A 59 -13.90 3.91 -11.40
CA GLY A 59 -14.58 4.25 -10.16
C GLY A 59 -13.68 4.19 -8.95
N PHE A 60 -14.25 4.49 -7.79
CA PHE A 60 -13.51 4.62 -6.54
C PHE A 60 -13.90 3.55 -5.51
N SER A 61 -15.01 2.83 -5.72
CA SER A 61 -15.53 1.88 -4.72
C SER A 61 -14.55 0.76 -4.37
N ALA A 62 -13.80 0.24 -5.36
CA ALA A 62 -12.80 -0.79 -5.11
C ALA A 62 -11.67 -0.27 -4.20
N ILE A 63 -11.28 0.99 -4.39
CA ILE A 63 -10.26 1.64 -3.57
C ILE A 63 -10.79 1.86 -2.15
N GLN A 64 -12.04 2.31 -2.02
CA GLN A 64 -12.68 2.50 -0.71
C GLN A 64 -12.79 1.19 0.06
N ASN A 65 -13.17 0.10 -0.62
CA ASN A 65 -13.25 -1.23 0.00
C ASN A 65 -11.88 -1.73 0.44
N ALA A 66 -10.86 -1.54 -0.39
CA ALA A 66 -9.48 -1.90 -0.04
C ALA A 66 -8.96 -1.09 1.14
N MET A 67 -9.29 0.20 1.18
CA MET A 67 -8.90 1.08 2.29
C MET A 67 -9.58 0.63 3.59
N ALA A 68 -10.87 0.31 3.54
CA ALA A 68 -11.59 -0.21 4.71
C ALA A 68 -10.96 -1.52 5.22
N GLN A 69 -10.56 -2.40 4.31
CA GLN A 69 -9.88 -3.63 4.66
C GLN A 69 -8.53 -3.35 5.32
N ALA A 70 -7.73 -2.47 4.74
CA ALA A 70 -6.42 -2.10 5.28
C ALA A 70 -6.54 -1.50 6.69
N ILE A 71 -7.54 -0.64 6.90
CA ILE A 71 -7.82 -0.04 8.21
C ILE A 71 -8.15 -1.13 9.22
N ARG A 72 -9.05 -2.06 8.86
CA ARG A 72 -9.46 -3.16 9.73
C ARG A 72 -8.28 -4.05 10.13
N ASP A 73 -7.51 -4.45 9.12
CA ASP A 73 -6.42 -5.41 9.32
C ASP A 73 -5.22 -4.81 10.04
N SER A 74 -5.06 -3.49 10.00
CA SER A 74 -3.96 -2.79 10.70
C SER A 74 -4.36 -2.19 12.04
N ALA A 75 -5.64 -2.31 12.45
CA ALA A 75 -6.19 -1.58 13.60
C ALA A 75 -5.43 -1.81 14.92
N ASP A 76 -4.96 -3.05 15.15
CA ASP A 76 -4.25 -3.40 16.38
C ASP A 76 -2.73 -3.43 16.19
N THR A 77 -2.24 -2.78 15.15
CA THR A 77 -0.82 -2.73 14.83
C THR A 77 -0.33 -1.28 14.83
N ALA A 78 0.99 -1.11 14.79
CA ALA A 78 1.59 0.21 14.61
C ALA A 78 1.70 0.60 13.13
N GLU A 79 1.18 -0.21 12.23
CA GLU A 79 1.28 0.02 10.79
C GLU A 79 0.22 1.01 10.30
N THR A 80 0.61 1.85 9.35
CA THR A 80 -0.29 2.80 8.68
C THR A 80 -0.94 2.11 7.48
N PRO A 81 -2.29 2.09 7.40
CA PRO A 81 -2.96 1.48 6.26
C PRO A 81 -2.87 2.37 5.02
N VAL A 82 -2.46 1.79 3.89
CA VAL A 82 -2.42 2.47 2.60
C VAL A 82 -2.93 1.54 1.50
N VAL A 83 -3.41 2.13 0.41
CA VAL A 83 -3.76 1.40 -0.80
C VAL A 83 -2.94 1.96 -1.95
N PHE A 84 -2.13 1.12 -2.57
CA PHE A 84 -1.47 1.43 -3.84
C PHE A 84 -2.41 0.98 -4.94
N HIS A 85 -2.74 1.87 -5.87
CA HIS A 85 -3.70 1.53 -6.91
C HIS A 85 -3.37 2.20 -8.23
N ARG A 86 -3.88 1.60 -9.30
CA ARG A 86 -3.60 2.05 -10.65
C ARG A 86 -4.69 1.58 -11.61
N GLN A 87 -5.10 2.46 -12.52
CA GLN A 87 -5.83 2.09 -13.73
C GLN A 87 -4.82 1.80 -14.84
N ASN A 88 -5.26 1.06 -15.87
CA ASN A 88 -4.41 0.81 -17.02
C ASN A 88 -3.92 2.13 -17.63
N ARG A 89 -2.65 2.18 -18.00
CA ARG A 89 -2.00 3.34 -18.64
C ARG A 89 -2.01 4.60 -17.77
N SER A 90 -2.18 4.44 -16.47
CA SER A 90 -2.16 5.55 -15.52
C SER A 90 -1.04 5.34 -14.51
N PRO A 91 -0.54 6.39 -13.87
CA PRO A 91 0.48 6.23 -12.84
C PRO A 91 -0.07 5.54 -11.61
N TRP A 92 0.81 4.93 -10.83
CA TRP A 92 0.47 4.42 -9.52
C TRP A 92 0.15 5.57 -8.56
N LEU A 93 -0.91 5.41 -7.80
CA LEU A 93 -1.35 6.37 -6.80
C LEU A 93 -1.38 5.71 -5.43
N VAL A 94 -1.38 6.53 -4.38
CA VAL A 94 -1.49 6.07 -3.00
C VAL A 94 -2.70 6.73 -2.37
N THR A 95 -3.57 5.92 -1.77
CA THR A 95 -4.67 6.43 -0.93
C THR A 95 -4.37 6.06 0.51
N MET A 96 -4.55 7.04 1.40
CA MET A 96 -4.41 6.84 2.84
C MET A 96 -5.33 7.83 3.56
N ARG A 97 -5.55 7.61 4.85
CA ARG A 97 -6.37 8.55 5.63
C ARG A 97 -5.63 9.88 5.75
N LEU A 98 -6.40 10.97 5.68
CA LEU A 98 -5.84 12.32 5.80
C LEU A 98 -5.05 12.49 7.10
N GLU A 99 -5.57 11.97 8.20
CA GLU A 99 -4.89 12.05 9.52
C GLU A 99 -3.51 11.39 9.50
N ASP A 100 -3.39 10.25 8.79
CA ASP A 100 -2.11 9.54 8.68
C ASP A 100 -1.13 10.30 7.80
N TRP A 101 -1.61 10.87 6.70
CA TRP A 101 -0.79 11.69 5.82
C TRP A 101 -0.29 12.93 6.55
N LEU A 102 -1.16 13.58 7.32
CA LEU A 102 -0.78 14.77 8.10
C LEU A 102 0.27 14.44 9.16
N ALA A 103 0.16 13.29 9.81
CA ALA A 103 1.16 12.85 10.79
C ALA A 103 2.52 12.66 10.12
N MET A 104 2.54 12.06 8.94
CA MET A 104 3.76 11.85 8.17
C MET A 104 4.35 13.17 7.66
N TYR A 105 3.50 14.06 7.14
CA TYR A 105 3.90 15.37 6.66
C TYR A 105 4.42 16.25 7.79
N GLY A 106 3.77 16.23 8.95
CA GLY A 106 4.18 16.99 10.13
C GLY A 106 5.56 16.57 10.64
N VAL A 107 5.85 15.27 10.64
CA VAL A 107 7.17 14.77 11.02
C VAL A 107 8.24 15.27 10.05
N ALA A 108 7.98 15.16 8.74
CA ALA A 108 8.90 15.63 7.71
C ALA A 108 9.15 17.14 7.81
N GLU A 109 8.09 17.92 8.09
CA GLU A 109 8.18 19.36 8.27
C GLU A 109 9.03 19.72 9.51
N MET A 110 8.82 19.03 10.62
CA MET A 110 9.61 19.22 11.84
C MET A 110 11.09 18.89 11.61
N GLU A 111 11.37 17.81 10.92
CA GLU A 111 12.75 17.44 10.57
C GLU A 111 13.40 18.48 9.67
N GLY A 112 12.64 19.04 8.73
CA GLY A 112 13.09 20.11 7.85
C GLY A 112 13.43 21.37 8.63
N GLU A 113 12.57 21.78 9.57
CA GLU A 113 12.82 22.91 10.45
C GLU A 113 14.07 22.73 11.30
N ASN A 114 14.25 21.54 11.87
CA ASN A 114 15.42 21.23 12.67
C ASN A 114 16.70 21.27 11.82
N ALA A 115 16.63 20.83 10.59
CA ALA A 115 17.76 20.89 9.65
C ALA A 115 18.13 22.34 9.32
N GLU A 116 17.14 23.22 9.13
CA GLU A 116 17.36 24.63 8.83
C GLU A 116 17.96 25.40 10.01
N LYS A 117 17.69 24.96 11.24
CA LYS A 117 18.19 25.62 12.45
C LYS A 117 19.65 25.29 12.77
N LYS A 118 20.24 24.40 12.03
CA LYS A 118 21.67 24.09 12.16
C LYS A 118 22.52 25.06 11.30
#